data_13671e8ef370106419ee4e31c0644284
#
_entry.id   13671e8ef370106419ee4e31c0644284
#
_cell.length_a   1.000
_cell.length_b   1.000
_cell.length_c   1.000
_cell.angle_alpha   90.00
_cell.angle_beta   90.00
_cell.angle_gamma   90.00
#
_symmetry.space_group_name_H-M   'P 1'
#
loop_
_entity.id
_entity.type
_entity.pdbx_description
1 polymer ?
#
loop_
_entity_poly.entity_id
_entity_poly.type
_entity_poly.pdbx_seq_one_letter_code
_entity_poly.pdbx_strand_id
1 'polypeptide(L)'
;MNKKTFITMMLALVTMTGLAQTKTATVTGYSPALKDGTLVLAGTGTIGNVVDTVQAGRFSFTLPVEELTEGFLGFIGDGCPNFNLTLFLRPGVTVKLTGNDCFYPLWNVESPLPEQQTQSRITEHCRDVVTELMQMDLAHAPWADREVVEVKYMKQQMDILSSLPVDAATIRALWGISMTAKNTKDFPYMEQLKNLEKTIAARAPKGFEETLAEIHNYVYPPRLLQVGDEAVDAELFDMQGQKHHLFEAFSNGKYVLLDFWGIGCGPCMMSEPEMREVYEKMKDKLEIVAINQNKLSEWQKHEFSKRIVGKNWNNAMKDISSKYCDMGAIPYYVMISPDKRIIWKAVGYQPGYFLGMADALNGLKQDNSANLQFVIRNVDANVSRTVISFRYYAKKGYWFRIAKNSYLEANGKRYKLTAADGIKLDVDNYAEVNAFTAKEEYIGEINYSDFTLTFEPFDTIPTAFDFIEGDVQGAFVIRNVSVN
;
A
#
# COMPACT_ATOMS: atom_id res chain seq x y z
N MET A 1 59.86 8.58 33.08
CA MET A 1 58.41 8.49 33.36
C MET A 1 58.07 7.05 33.70
N ASN A 2 57.56 6.80 34.89
CA ASN A 2 57.49 5.45 35.48
C ASN A 2 56.28 4.68 34.89
N LYS A 3 56.48 3.40 34.51
CA LYS A 3 55.44 2.54 33.92
C LYS A 3 54.10 2.50 34.69
N LYS A 4 54.16 2.75 36.00
CA LYS A 4 52.95 2.82 36.87
C LYS A 4 52.08 4.06 36.60
N THR A 5 52.67 5.18 36.21
CA THR A 5 51.95 6.44 35.92
C THR A 5 51.24 6.36 34.56
N PHE A 6 51.75 5.57 33.59
CA PHE A 6 51.15 5.39 32.29
C PHE A 6 49.90 4.46 32.34
N ILE A 7 49.94 3.45 33.22
CA ILE A 7 48.79 2.52 33.39
C ILE A 7 47.65 3.21 34.14
N THR A 8 47.92 4.12 35.10
CA THR A 8 46.89 4.88 35.82
C THR A 8 46.23 5.95 34.90
N MET A 9 46.98 6.49 33.92
CA MET A 9 46.43 7.44 32.96
C MET A 9 45.62 6.77 31.84
N MET A 10 45.94 5.51 31.46
CA MET A 10 45.11 4.73 30.52
C MET A 10 43.84 4.20 31.17
N LEU A 11 43.81 3.88 32.47
CA LEU A 11 42.59 3.49 33.17
C LEU A 11 41.64 4.67 33.41
N ALA A 12 42.13 5.92 33.47
CA ALA A 12 41.30 7.11 33.63
C ALA A 12 40.67 7.59 32.31
N LEU A 13 41.16 7.16 31.14
CA LEU A 13 40.56 7.52 29.85
C LEU A 13 39.49 6.50 29.36
N VAL A 14 39.34 5.35 30.01
CA VAL A 14 38.36 4.32 29.70
C VAL A 14 37.03 4.53 30.46
N THR A 15 36.99 5.45 31.42
CA THR A 15 35.78 5.68 32.22
C THR A 15 34.95 6.91 31.82
N MET A 16 35.20 7.53 30.65
CA MET A 16 34.41 8.62 30.10
C MET A 16 33.79 8.39 28.72
N THR A 17 33.68 7.16 28.27
CA THR A 17 32.62 6.82 27.32
C THR A 17 31.38 6.54 28.14
N GLY A 18 30.60 7.55 28.43
CA GLY A 18 29.23 7.36 28.90
C GLY A 18 28.53 6.48 27.91
N LEU A 19 28.38 5.20 28.26
CA LEU A 19 27.39 4.34 27.61
C LEU A 19 26.08 5.08 27.67
N ALA A 20 25.62 5.64 26.57
CA ALA A 20 24.27 6.13 26.46
C ALA A 20 23.39 4.94 26.86
N GLN A 21 22.88 4.96 28.07
CA GLN A 21 22.01 3.93 28.61
C GLN A 21 20.81 3.87 27.69
N THR A 22 20.67 2.81 26.93
CA THR A 22 19.55 2.65 26.00
C THR A 22 18.28 2.76 26.82
N LYS A 23 17.48 3.77 26.53
CA LYS A 23 16.20 3.98 27.21
C LYS A 23 15.27 2.84 26.82
N THR A 24 14.78 2.09 27.79
CA THR A 24 13.92 0.91 27.55
C THR A 24 12.69 0.94 28.44
N ALA A 25 11.61 0.29 27.96
CA ALA A 25 10.49 -0.12 28.78
C ALA A 25 10.53 -1.65 28.95
N THR A 26 10.03 -2.12 30.08
CA THR A 26 9.97 -3.55 30.41
C THR A 26 8.53 -4.04 30.32
N VAL A 27 8.32 -5.18 29.71
CA VAL A 27 7.01 -5.86 29.67
C VAL A 27 7.18 -7.25 30.29
N THR A 28 6.31 -7.59 31.24
CA THR A 28 6.26 -8.90 31.87
C THR A 28 4.85 -9.45 31.80
N GLY A 29 4.69 -10.74 31.66
CA GLY A 29 3.35 -11.29 31.60
C GLY A 29 3.25 -12.72 32.11
N TYR A 30 1.99 -13.11 32.44
CA TYR A 30 1.64 -14.44 32.87
C TYR A 30 0.24 -14.84 32.42
N SER A 31 0.12 -16.01 31.84
CA SER A 31 -1.15 -16.73 31.69
C SER A 31 -0.92 -18.25 31.78
N PRO A 32 -1.70 -18.98 32.60
CA PRO A 32 -1.59 -20.42 32.68
C PRO A 32 -2.06 -21.14 31.41
N ALA A 33 -2.76 -20.44 30.51
CA ALA A 33 -3.24 -20.98 29.25
C ALA A 33 -2.16 -20.96 28.13
N LEU A 34 -1.10 -20.17 28.27
CA LEU A 34 0.00 -20.17 27.33
C LEU A 34 0.87 -21.41 27.50
N LYS A 35 1.04 -22.17 26.41
CA LYS A 35 1.90 -23.35 26.38
C LYS A 35 3.39 -22.94 26.33
N ASP A 36 4.24 -23.77 26.94
CA ASP A 36 5.69 -23.62 26.80
C ASP A 36 6.08 -23.71 25.31
N GLY A 37 6.98 -22.83 24.90
CA GLY A 37 7.42 -22.72 23.51
C GLY A 37 6.59 -21.76 22.64
N THR A 38 5.47 -21.21 23.14
CA THR A 38 4.74 -20.12 22.46
C THR A 38 5.66 -18.93 22.26
N LEU A 39 5.80 -18.44 21.01
CA LEU A 39 6.64 -17.28 20.70
C LEU A 39 5.95 -15.98 21.05
N VAL A 40 6.69 -15.08 21.66
CA VAL A 40 6.24 -13.72 22.00
C VAL A 40 6.74 -12.76 20.95
N LEU A 41 5.80 -12.13 20.24
CA LEU A 41 6.07 -11.10 19.25
C LEU A 41 5.82 -9.73 19.87
N ALA A 42 6.76 -8.81 19.76
CA ALA A 42 6.53 -7.44 20.16
C ALA A 42 7.36 -6.47 19.32
N GLY A 43 6.91 -5.21 19.28
CA GLY A 43 7.60 -4.14 18.57
C GLY A 43 6.99 -2.79 18.85
N THR A 44 7.67 -1.76 18.35
CA THR A 44 7.17 -0.38 18.26
C THR A 44 7.04 -0.04 16.78
N GLY A 45 5.89 0.50 16.37
CA GLY A 45 5.59 0.72 14.94
C GLY A 45 4.96 -0.51 14.28
N THR A 46 5.27 -0.77 13.00
CA THR A 46 4.60 -1.79 12.18
C THR A 46 5.30 -3.15 12.12
N ILE A 47 6.54 -3.23 12.57
CA ILE A 47 7.36 -4.46 12.50
C ILE A 47 7.61 -4.98 13.91
N GLY A 48 7.22 -6.24 14.14
CA GLY A 48 7.52 -6.97 15.35
C GLY A 48 8.62 -8.00 15.17
N ASN A 49 9.33 -8.28 16.24
CA ASN A 49 10.29 -9.36 16.31
C ASN A 49 9.87 -10.36 17.38
N VAL A 50 10.36 -11.60 17.27
CA VAL A 50 10.30 -12.54 18.38
C VAL A 50 11.24 -12.00 19.47
N VAL A 51 10.67 -11.65 20.62
CA VAL A 51 11.40 -11.02 21.74
C VAL A 51 11.59 -11.95 22.92
N ASP A 52 10.76 -13.00 23.02
CA ASP A 52 10.83 -14.01 24.08
C ASP A 52 10.12 -15.30 23.67
N THR A 53 10.22 -16.33 24.51
CA THR A 53 9.49 -17.59 24.39
C THR A 53 8.88 -17.94 25.75
N VAL A 54 7.61 -18.28 25.76
CA VAL A 54 6.86 -18.61 27.00
C VAL A 54 7.45 -19.82 27.70
N GLN A 55 7.66 -19.70 29.01
CA GLN A 55 8.06 -20.78 29.92
C GLN A 55 7.20 -20.76 31.19
N ALA A 56 6.58 -21.86 31.52
CA ALA A 56 5.65 -21.96 32.65
C ALA A 56 4.56 -20.86 32.67
N GLY A 57 4.05 -20.54 31.47
CA GLY A 57 3.06 -19.49 31.27
C GLY A 57 3.59 -18.05 31.42
N ARG A 58 4.90 -17.84 31.54
CA ARG A 58 5.53 -16.54 31.81
C ARG A 58 6.39 -16.10 30.62
N PHE A 59 6.50 -14.75 30.48
CA PHE A 59 7.41 -14.11 29.55
C PHE A 59 7.87 -12.75 30.10
N SER A 60 9.05 -12.27 29.63
CA SER A 60 9.60 -10.98 30.01
C SER A 60 10.56 -10.47 28.96
N PHE A 61 10.38 -9.23 28.50
CA PHE A 61 11.27 -8.61 27.52
C PHE A 61 11.38 -7.11 27.75
N THR A 62 12.32 -6.48 27.06
CA THR A 62 12.50 -5.03 27.03
C THR A 62 12.42 -4.53 25.60
N LEU A 63 11.82 -3.34 25.41
CA LEU A 63 11.80 -2.63 24.14
C LEU A 63 12.53 -1.31 24.25
N PRO A 64 13.33 -0.92 23.26
CA PRO A 64 13.94 0.41 23.22
C PRO A 64 12.83 1.45 22.96
N VAL A 65 12.76 2.46 23.81
CA VAL A 65 11.81 3.57 23.68
C VAL A 65 12.48 4.86 24.14
N GLU A 66 12.36 5.93 23.38
CA GLU A 66 12.96 7.23 23.70
C GLU A 66 11.98 8.17 24.42
N GLU A 67 10.71 8.04 24.09
CA GLU A 67 9.58 8.84 24.61
C GLU A 67 8.32 7.99 24.75
N LEU A 68 7.16 8.60 24.97
CA LEU A 68 5.88 7.89 24.93
C LEU A 68 5.70 7.27 23.54
N THR A 69 5.63 5.96 23.51
CA THR A 69 5.59 5.20 22.24
C THR A 69 4.47 4.15 22.30
N GLU A 70 3.73 4.01 21.21
CA GLU A 70 2.84 2.87 21.01
C GLU A 70 3.66 1.64 20.65
N GLY A 71 3.36 0.55 21.30
CA GLY A 71 3.89 -0.77 20.98
C GLY A 71 2.76 -1.80 20.88
N PHE A 72 3.10 -2.96 20.42
CA PHE A 72 2.17 -4.08 20.36
C PHE A 72 2.81 -5.37 20.88
N LEU A 73 1.95 -6.28 21.32
CA LEU A 73 2.27 -7.64 21.72
C LEU A 73 1.36 -8.62 20.99
N GLY A 74 1.93 -9.71 20.50
CA GLY A 74 1.20 -10.85 19.94
C GLY A 74 1.86 -12.16 20.33
N PHE A 75 1.16 -13.27 20.11
CA PHE A 75 1.68 -14.62 20.35
C PHE A 75 1.54 -15.49 19.11
N ILE A 76 2.55 -16.33 18.84
CA ILE A 76 2.48 -17.40 17.85
C ILE A 76 2.49 -18.73 18.59
N GLY A 77 1.37 -19.41 18.61
CA GLY A 77 1.18 -20.70 19.28
C GLY A 77 -0.23 -21.23 19.10
N ASP A 78 -0.42 -22.51 19.42
CA ASP A 78 -1.72 -23.16 19.31
C ASP A 78 -2.78 -22.46 20.17
N GLY A 79 -3.92 -22.13 19.56
CA GLY A 79 -5.05 -21.50 20.23
C GLY A 79 -4.90 -20.01 20.53
N CYS A 80 -3.82 -19.38 20.05
CA CYS A 80 -3.65 -17.92 20.11
C CYS A 80 -4.26 -17.28 18.86
N PRO A 81 -5.18 -16.30 19.00
CA PRO A 81 -5.74 -15.58 17.88
C PRO A 81 -4.68 -14.66 17.24
N ASN A 82 -4.81 -14.38 15.94
CA ASN A 82 -3.93 -13.46 15.25
C ASN A 82 -4.39 -12.00 15.45
N PHE A 83 -4.16 -11.48 16.63
CA PHE A 83 -4.49 -10.12 17.04
C PHE A 83 -3.27 -9.47 17.72
N ASN A 84 -3.36 -8.17 17.97
CA ASN A 84 -2.35 -7.43 18.73
C ASN A 84 -2.97 -6.84 20.00
N LEU A 85 -2.27 -6.97 21.13
CA LEU A 85 -2.51 -6.18 22.32
C LEU A 85 -1.73 -4.87 22.19
N THR A 86 -2.42 -3.75 22.17
CA THR A 86 -1.79 -2.41 22.12
C THR A 86 -1.24 -2.04 23.49
N LEU A 87 0.00 -1.60 23.53
CA LEU A 87 0.71 -1.14 24.72
C LEU A 87 1.18 0.30 24.56
N PHE A 88 1.07 1.10 25.61
CA PHE A 88 1.74 2.38 25.70
C PHE A 88 2.98 2.25 26.59
N LEU A 89 4.12 2.67 26.08
CA LEU A 89 5.44 2.48 26.67
C LEU A 89 6.15 3.83 26.81
N ARG A 90 6.93 3.95 27.88
CA ARG A 90 7.81 5.11 28.14
C ARG A 90 9.10 4.62 28.79
N PRO A 91 10.23 5.31 28.62
CA PRO A 91 11.48 4.94 29.28
C PRO A 91 11.33 4.73 30.78
N GLY A 92 11.84 3.60 31.27
CA GLY A 92 11.81 3.22 32.68
C GLY A 92 10.48 2.66 33.19
N VAL A 93 9.45 2.59 32.36
CA VAL A 93 8.14 2.01 32.75
C VAL A 93 8.18 0.50 32.65
N THR A 94 7.55 -0.15 33.62
CA THR A 94 7.25 -1.59 33.58
C THR A 94 5.75 -1.77 33.39
N VAL A 95 5.37 -2.54 32.37
CA VAL A 95 4.01 -2.97 32.10
C VAL A 95 3.87 -4.45 32.51
N LYS A 96 2.82 -4.76 33.29
CA LYS A 96 2.53 -6.15 33.68
C LYS A 96 1.22 -6.62 33.07
N LEU A 97 1.25 -7.82 32.51
CA LEU A 97 0.15 -8.42 31.82
C LEU A 97 -0.30 -9.70 32.55
N THR A 98 -1.59 -9.85 32.77
CA THR A 98 -2.15 -11.06 33.38
C THR A 98 -3.41 -11.49 32.68
N GLY A 99 -3.50 -12.78 32.33
CA GLY A 99 -4.66 -13.39 31.72
C GLY A 99 -4.85 -14.84 32.19
N ASN A 100 -6.04 -15.37 31.93
CA ASN A 100 -6.40 -16.76 32.27
C ASN A 100 -6.66 -17.64 31.05
N ASP A 101 -6.57 -17.06 29.86
CA ASP A 101 -6.84 -17.68 28.55
C ASP A 101 -5.81 -17.21 27.50
N CYS A 102 -6.03 -17.57 26.23
CA CYS A 102 -5.20 -17.08 25.10
C CYS A 102 -5.78 -15.83 24.42
N PHE A 103 -6.83 -15.22 24.95
CA PHE A 103 -7.42 -13.99 24.39
C PHE A 103 -6.70 -12.75 24.94
N TYR A 104 -5.40 -12.71 24.68
CA TYR A 104 -4.48 -11.71 25.22
C TYR A 104 -4.81 -10.23 24.92
N PRO A 105 -5.50 -9.85 23.83
CA PRO A 105 -6.00 -8.48 23.67
C PRO A 105 -6.91 -8.01 24.81
N LEU A 106 -7.52 -8.93 25.53
CA LEU A 106 -8.45 -8.68 26.64
C LEU A 106 -7.83 -8.88 28.03
N TRP A 107 -6.54 -9.15 28.11
CA TRP A 107 -5.86 -9.34 29.41
C TRP A 107 -5.83 -8.06 30.25
N ASN A 108 -5.68 -8.23 31.54
CA ASN A 108 -5.44 -7.13 32.44
C ASN A 108 -4.04 -6.54 32.20
N VAL A 109 -3.96 -5.22 32.02
CA VAL A 109 -2.72 -4.47 31.78
C VAL A 109 -2.49 -3.48 32.93
N GLU A 110 -1.52 -3.78 33.78
CA GLU A 110 -1.10 -2.89 34.85
C GLU A 110 0.01 -1.97 34.35
N SER A 111 -0.25 -0.67 34.32
CA SER A 111 0.70 0.38 33.90
C SER A 111 0.40 1.68 34.62
N PRO A 112 1.43 2.47 34.98
CA PRO A 112 1.24 3.80 35.56
C PRO A 112 0.84 4.87 34.53
N LEU A 113 0.87 4.54 33.22
CA LEU A 113 0.61 5.51 32.15
C LEU A 113 -0.89 5.76 31.98
N PRO A 114 -1.34 7.02 31.98
CA PRO A 114 -2.75 7.37 31.75
C PRO A 114 -3.24 6.89 30.37
N GLU A 115 -2.40 6.93 29.35
CA GLU A 115 -2.72 6.44 28.00
C GLU A 115 -3.04 4.94 28.01
N GLN A 116 -2.33 4.14 28.81
CA GLN A 116 -2.64 2.72 28.96
C GLN A 116 -3.96 2.50 29.71
N GLN A 117 -4.26 3.33 30.68
CA GLN A 117 -5.54 3.26 31.40
C GLN A 117 -6.70 3.61 30.46
N THR A 118 -6.52 4.63 29.61
CA THR A 118 -7.50 4.96 28.56
C THR A 118 -7.69 3.79 27.59
N GLN A 119 -6.61 3.17 27.10
CA GLN A 119 -6.65 2.00 26.24
C GLN A 119 -7.39 0.82 26.91
N SER A 120 -7.11 0.55 28.19
CA SER A 120 -7.78 -0.53 28.94
C SER A 120 -9.29 -0.29 29.07
N ARG A 121 -9.73 0.96 29.21
CA ARG A 121 -11.16 1.31 29.24
C ARG A 121 -11.83 1.09 27.89
N ILE A 122 -11.16 1.41 26.77
CA ILE A 122 -11.66 1.13 25.42
C ILE A 122 -11.82 -0.37 25.24
N THR A 123 -10.79 -1.14 25.57
CA THR A 123 -10.78 -2.61 25.47
C THR A 123 -11.91 -3.24 26.30
N GLU A 124 -12.09 -2.80 27.54
CA GLU A 124 -13.14 -3.33 28.42
C GLU A 124 -14.54 -3.01 27.91
N HIS A 125 -14.77 -1.81 27.37
CA HIS A 125 -16.05 -1.44 26.76
C HIS A 125 -16.40 -2.30 25.51
N CYS A 126 -15.38 -2.73 24.78
CA CYS A 126 -15.53 -3.52 23.57
C CYS A 126 -15.30 -5.03 23.78
N ARG A 127 -15.22 -5.51 25.03
CA ARG A 127 -14.80 -6.87 25.41
C ARG A 127 -15.57 -7.95 24.67
N ASP A 128 -16.88 -7.84 24.60
CA ASP A 128 -17.76 -8.83 23.99
C ASP A 128 -17.51 -8.95 22.48
N VAL A 129 -17.45 -7.84 21.78
CA VAL A 129 -17.22 -7.84 20.32
C VAL A 129 -15.79 -8.22 19.96
N VAL A 130 -14.80 -7.86 20.77
CA VAL A 130 -13.41 -8.29 20.58
C VAL A 130 -13.29 -9.81 20.81
N THR A 131 -14.02 -10.35 21.77
CA THR A 131 -14.10 -11.80 21.99
C THR A 131 -14.69 -12.51 20.76
N GLU A 132 -15.79 -11.98 20.21
CA GLU A 132 -16.43 -12.50 19.00
C GLU A 132 -15.45 -12.51 17.81
N LEU A 133 -14.74 -11.40 17.57
CA LEU A 133 -13.73 -11.31 16.50
C LEU A 133 -12.59 -12.32 16.66
N MET A 134 -12.07 -12.51 17.87
CA MET A 134 -11.04 -13.52 18.14
C MET A 134 -11.52 -14.96 17.93
N GLN A 135 -12.77 -15.27 18.30
CA GLN A 135 -13.38 -16.57 18.03
C GLN A 135 -13.55 -16.81 16.52
N MET A 136 -13.97 -15.78 15.78
CA MET A 136 -14.06 -15.83 14.31
C MET A 136 -12.69 -16.05 13.65
N ASP A 137 -11.63 -15.42 14.18
CA ASP A 137 -10.28 -15.62 13.69
C ASP A 137 -9.80 -17.07 13.87
N LEU A 138 -9.97 -17.62 15.07
CA LEU A 138 -9.63 -19.01 15.37
C LEU A 138 -10.46 -20.01 14.55
N ALA A 139 -11.69 -19.66 14.20
CA ALA A 139 -12.56 -20.46 13.35
C ALA A 139 -12.31 -20.27 11.85
N HIS A 140 -11.35 -19.41 11.46
CA HIS A 140 -11.09 -19.02 10.08
C HIS A 140 -12.35 -18.56 9.33
N ALA A 141 -13.21 -17.78 10.01
CA ALA A 141 -14.46 -17.28 9.45
C ALA A 141 -14.25 -16.45 8.19
N PRO A 142 -15.16 -16.51 7.19
CA PRO A 142 -15.10 -15.71 5.99
C PRO A 142 -15.01 -14.22 6.29
N TRP A 143 -14.30 -13.47 5.43
CA TRP A 143 -14.13 -12.03 5.59
C TRP A 143 -15.46 -11.26 5.67
N ALA A 144 -16.43 -11.63 4.83
CA ALA A 144 -17.75 -10.97 4.82
C ALA A 144 -18.49 -11.04 6.15
N ASP A 145 -18.34 -12.15 6.89
CA ASP A 145 -18.95 -12.31 8.20
C ASP A 145 -18.21 -11.47 9.25
N ARG A 146 -16.88 -11.41 9.15
CA ARG A 146 -16.03 -10.60 10.04
C ARG A 146 -16.29 -9.10 9.87
N GLU A 147 -16.47 -8.62 8.66
CA GLU A 147 -16.72 -7.21 8.37
C GLU A 147 -17.93 -6.66 9.13
N VAL A 148 -19.01 -7.44 9.27
CA VAL A 148 -20.19 -7.07 10.05
C VAL A 148 -19.84 -6.84 11.53
N VAL A 149 -19.03 -7.72 12.10
CA VAL A 149 -18.61 -7.63 13.51
C VAL A 149 -17.56 -6.52 13.69
N GLU A 150 -16.71 -6.26 12.71
CA GLU A 150 -15.78 -5.12 12.72
C GLU A 150 -16.52 -3.78 12.70
N VAL A 151 -17.59 -3.64 11.93
CA VAL A 151 -18.46 -2.45 11.95
C VAL A 151 -19.09 -2.25 13.33
N LYS A 152 -19.55 -3.32 13.98
CA LYS A 152 -20.07 -3.29 15.37
C LYS A 152 -18.97 -2.86 16.36
N TYR A 153 -17.74 -3.36 16.18
CA TYR A 153 -16.60 -2.99 17.00
C TYR A 153 -16.26 -1.50 16.86
N MET A 154 -16.20 -0.98 15.64
CA MET A 154 -15.98 0.45 15.39
C MET A 154 -17.06 1.30 16.07
N LYS A 155 -18.33 0.88 15.99
CA LYS A 155 -19.44 1.58 16.65
C LYS A 155 -19.26 1.65 18.17
N GLN A 156 -18.94 0.54 18.82
CA GLN A 156 -18.69 0.51 20.26
C GLN A 156 -17.50 1.37 20.66
N GLN A 157 -16.41 1.34 19.89
CA GLN A 157 -15.29 2.24 20.14
C GLN A 157 -15.72 3.72 20.06
N MET A 158 -16.44 4.13 19.02
CA MET A 158 -16.91 5.50 18.88
C MET A 158 -17.80 5.95 20.04
N ASP A 159 -18.62 5.05 20.58
CA ASP A 159 -19.52 5.36 21.69
C ASP A 159 -18.78 5.72 22.97
N ILE A 160 -17.66 5.06 23.26
CA ILE A 160 -16.90 5.35 24.47
C ILE A 160 -15.94 6.54 24.29
N LEU A 161 -15.36 6.73 23.09
CA LEU A 161 -14.30 7.74 22.87
C LEU A 161 -14.74 9.16 23.25
N SER A 162 -16.02 9.51 23.08
CA SER A 162 -16.55 10.82 23.43
C SER A 162 -16.45 11.13 24.94
N SER A 163 -16.44 10.11 25.79
CA SER A 163 -16.39 10.20 27.26
C SER A 163 -14.99 10.09 27.85
N LEU A 164 -13.98 9.78 27.03
CA LEU A 164 -12.61 9.58 27.47
C LEU A 164 -11.77 10.88 27.42
N PRO A 165 -10.65 10.93 28.16
CA PRO A 165 -9.63 11.94 27.93
C PRO A 165 -9.14 11.90 26.48
N VAL A 166 -8.80 13.05 25.91
CA VAL A 166 -8.17 13.08 24.59
C VAL A 166 -6.66 13.00 24.79
N ASP A 167 -6.14 11.80 24.65
CA ASP A 167 -4.73 11.43 24.76
C ASP A 167 -4.29 10.57 23.57
N ALA A 168 -3.07 10.05 23.62
CA ALA A 168 -2.53 9.22 22.56
C ALA A 168 -3.40 7.98 22.27
N ALA A 169 -4.00 7.35 23.28
CA ALA A 169 -4.85 6.17 23.11
C ALA A 169 -6.16 6.51 22.39
N THR A 170 -6.81 7.61 22.78
CA THR A 170 -8.03 8.10 22.13
C THR A 170 -7.78 8.48 20.67
N ILE A 171 -6.67 9.19 20.39
CA ILE A 171 -6.30 9.60 19.02
C ILE A 171 -5.96 8.37 18.18
N ARG A 172 -5.24 7.41 18.74
CA ARG A 172 -4.91 6.14 18.08
C ARG A 172 -6.17 5.33 17.71
N ALA A 173 -7.11 5.22 18.66
CA ALA A 173 -8.37 4.51 18.40
C ALA A 173 -9.17 5.21 17.29
N LEU A 174 -9.27 6.54 17.31
CA LEU A 174 -9.93 7.31 16.26
C LEU A 174 -9.25 7.13 14.90
N TRP A 175 -7.91 7.10 14.86
CA TRP A 175 -7.14 6.83 13.64
C TRP A 175 -7.49 5.45 13.05
N GLY A 176 -7.52 4.40 13.88
CA GLY A 176 -7.88 3.04 13.46
C GLY A 176 -9.30 2.96 12.92
N ILE A 177 -10.27 3.56 13.62
CA ILE A 177 -11.67 3.63 13.18
C ILE A 177 -11.77 4.35 11.83
N SER A 178 -11.12 5.50 11.69
CA SER A 178 -11.21 6.33 10.48
C SER A 178 -10.59 5.64 9.27
N MET A 179 -9.44 4.97 9.44
CA MET A 179 -8.78 4.19 8.41
C MET A 179 -9.65 3.02 7.93
N THR A 180 -10.26 2.29 8.86
CA THR A 180 -11.14 1.15 8.53
C THR A 180 -12.44 1.62 7.90
N ALA A 181 -13.08 2.67 8.44
CA ALA A 181 -14.33 3.23 7.92
C ALA A 181 -14.18 3.74 6.48
N LYS A 182 -13.05 4.36 6.13
CA LYS A 182 -12.74 4.77 4.75
C LYS A 182 -12.80 3.60 3.76
N ASN A 183 -12.38 2.42 4.20
CA ASN A 183 -12.30 1.21 3.37
C ASN A 183 -13.57 0.35 3.44
N THR A 184 -14.50 0.67 4.33
CA THR A 184 -15.78 -0.03 4.47
C THR A 184 -16.83 0.63 3.57
N LYS A 185 -17.33 -0.13 2.59
CA LYS A 185 -18.34 0.38 1.66
C LYS A 185 -19.62 0.80 2.45
N ASP A 186 -20.10 2.00 2.18
CA ASP A 186 -21.32 2.55 2.79
C ASP A 186 -21.31 2.49 4.32
N PHE A 187 -20.17 2.84 4.97
CA PHE A 187 -20.04 2.80 6.42
C PHE A 187 -21.18 3.53 7.12
N PRO A 188 -22.02 2.82 7.93
CA PRO A 188 -23.32 3.34 8.36
C PRO A 188 -23.23 4.47 9.40
N TYR A 189 -22.07 4.63 10.05
CA TYR A 189 -21.87 5.60 11.14
C TYR A 189 -20.96 6.76 10.76
N MET A 190 -20.83 7.07 9.47
CA MET A 190 -19.91 8.12 8.97
C MET A 190 -20.20 9.48 9.59
N GLU A 191 -21.47 9.87 9.75
CA GLU A 191 -21.82 11.16 10.37
C GLU A 191 -21.46 11.21 11.86
N GLN A 192 -21.59 10.09 12.58
CA GLN A 192 -21.12 10.02 13.96
C GLN A 192 -19.58 10.14 14.02
N LEU A 193 -18.86 9.50 13.10
CA LEU A 193 -17.40 9.58 13.00
C LEU A 193 -16.92 10.99 12.72
N LYS A 194 -17.57 11.72 11.80
CA LYS A 194 -17.28 13.14 11.51
C LYS A 194 -17.43 14.03 12.75
N ASN A 195 -18.50 13.83 13.52
CA ASN A 195 -18.74 14.59 14.75
C ASN A 195 -17.70 14.26 15.83
N LEU A 196 -17.32 12.99 15.93
CA LEU A 196 -16.29 12.53 16.88
C LEU A 196 -14.92 13.09 16.52
N GLU A 197 -14.51 13.02 15.24
CA GLU A 197 -13.27 13.62 14.74
C GLU A 197 -13.18 15.09 15.11
N LYS A 198 -14.19 15.89 14.77
CA LYS A 198 -14.25 17.31 15.09
C LYS A 198 -14.10 17.57 16.60
N THR A 199 -14.76 16.78 17.42
CA THR A 199 -14.75 16.93 18.88
C THR A 199 -13.38 16.59 19.48
N ILE A 200 -12.76 15.52 19.01
CA ILE A 200 -11.42 15.08 19.48
C ILE A 200 -10.35 16.05 18.97
N ALA A 201 -10.38 16.43 17.68
CA ALA A 201 -9.40 17.36 17.11
C ALA A 201 -9.39 18.71 17.83
N ALA A 202 -10.55 19.23 18.22
CA ALA A 202 -10.65 20.49 18.97
C ALA A 202 -10.04 20.44 20.40
N ARG A 203 -9.86 19.25 20.95
CA ARG A 203 -9.37 19.02 22.33
C ARG A 203 -8.01 18.34 22.38
N ALA A 204 -7.44 17.98 21.23
CA ALA A 204 -6.20 17.22 21.15
C ALA A 204 -5.01 18.04 21.69
N PRO A 205 -4.10 17.38 22.40
CA PRO A 205 -2.86 18.02 22.82
C PRO A 205 -1.95 18.31 21.62
N LYS A 206 -0.97 19.20 21.81
CA LYS A 206 0.06 19.48 20.80
C LYS A 206 0.90 18.23 20.50
N GLY A 207 1.37 18.11 19.27
CA GLY A 207 2.21 17.01 18.81
C GLY A 207 1.45 15.92 18.06
N PHE A 208 0.12 16.07 17.86
CA PHE A 208 -0.70 15.15 17.08
C PHE A 208 -1.22 15.74 15.78
N GLU A 209 -0.68 16.87 15.35
CA GLU A 209 -1.16 17.61 14.17
C GLU A 209 -1.12 16.76 12.90
N GLU A 210 -0.04 16.00 12.69
CA GLU A 210 0.11 15.10 11.55
C GLU A 210 -0.92 13.97 11.58
N THR A 211 -1.08 13.31 12.72
CA THR A 211 -2.05 12.22 12.89
C THR A 211 -3.49 12.72 12.71
N LEU A 212 -3.81 13.89 13.21
CA LEU A 212 -5.14 14.49 13.07
C LEU A 212 -5.42 14.90 11.62
N ALA A 213 -4.43 15.38 10.89
CA ALA A 213 -4.57 15.65 9.45
C ALA A 213 -4.80 14.36 8.66
N GLU A 214 -4.15 13.27 9.01
CA GLU A 214 -4.39 11.96 8.41
C GLU A 214 -5.79 11.43 8.72
N ILE A 215 -6.24 11.51 9.97
CA ILE A 215 -7.61 11.18 10.39
C ILE A 215 -8.62 12.00 9.58
N HIS A 216 -8.40 13.30 9.46
CA HIS A 216 -9.27 14.20 8.70
C HIS A 216 -9.39 13.75 7.24
N ASN A 217 -8.28 13.39 6.60
CA ASN A 217 -8.25 12.88 5.22
C ASN A 217 -8.97 11.52 5.07
N TYR A 218 -9.02 10.69 6.12
CA TYR A 218 -9.81 9.46 6.09
C TYR A 218 -11.31 9.73 6.25
N VAL A 219 -11.68 10.67 7.11
CA VAL A 219 -13.08 11.04 7.40
C VAL A 219 -13.67 11.91 6.28
N TYR A 220 -12.87 12.79 5.68
CA TYR A 220 -13.19 13.67 4.57
C TYR A 220 -12.21 13.44 3.41
N PRO A 221 -12.28 12.28 2.76
CA PRO A 221 -11.32 11.98 1.71
C PRO A 221 -11.41 13.04 0.60
N PRO A 222 -10.27 13.61 0.16
CA PRO A 222 -10.27 14.50 -0.97
C PRO A 222 -10.78 13.75 -2.21
N ARG A 223 -11.43 14.48 -3.14
CA ARG A 223 -11.82 13.89 -4.42
C ARG A 223 -10.56 13.36 -5.12
N LEU A 224 -10.53 12.05 -5.36
CA LEU A 224 -9.48 11.44 -6.16
C LEU A 224 -9.57 11.92 -7.61
N LEU A 225 -8.44 12.33 -8.15
CA LEU A 225 -8.31 12.66 -9.56
C LEU A 225 -8.52 11.40 -10.40
N GLN A 226 -9.32 11.53 -11.45
CA GLN A 226 -9.67 10.46 -12.37
C GLN A 226 -9.00 10.66 -13.73
N VAL A 227 -9.02 9.62 -14.58
CA VAL A 227 -8.63 9.74 -15.99
C VAL A 227 -9.49 10.82 -16.64
N GLY A 228 -8.85 11.75 -17.36
CA GLY A 228 -9.45 12.94 -17.95
C GLY A 228 -9.36 14.21 -17.09
N ASP A 229 -9.13 14.09 -15.77
CA ASP A 229 -8.93 15.26 -14.91
C ASP A 229 -7.60 15.96 -15.24
N GLU A 230 -7.55 17.25 -14.96
CA GLU A 230 -6.31 18.02 -14.98
C GLU A 230 -5.45 17.65 -13.76
N ALA A 231 -4.15 17.46 -13.99
CA ALA A 231 -3.20 17.19 -12.92
C ALA A 231 -3.09 18.37 -11.96
N VAL A 232 -2.87 18.11 -10.69
CA VAL A 232 -2.65 19.13 -9.65
C VAL A 232 -1.18 19.18 -9.28
N ASP A 233 -0.67 20.40 -9.11
CA ASP A 233 0.67 20.62 -8.61
C ASP A 233 0.81 20.24 -7.14
N ALA A 234 2.03 19.90 -6.73
CA ALA A 234 2.36 19.57 -5.34
C ALA A 234 3.81 19.90 -5.05
N GLU A 235 4.09 20.22 -3.80
CA GLU A 235 5.43 20.43 -3.28
C GLU A 235 6.06 19.10 -2.88
N LEU A 236 7.26 18.82 -3.39
CA LEU A 236 8.01 17.58 -3.18
C LEU A 236 9.46 17.92 -2.81
N PHE A 237 10.19 16.96 -2.25
CA PHE A 237 11.58 17.17 -1.82
C PHE A 237 12.51 16.18 -2.53
N ASP A 238 13.67 16.67 -2.99
CA ASP A 238 14.71 15.81 -3.55
C ASP A 238 15.58 15.14 -2.48
N MET A 239 16.55 14.31 -2.91
CA MET A 239 17.48 13.61 -2.02
C MET A 239 18.36 14.54 -1.18
N GLN A 240 18.52 15.79 -1.56
CA GLN A 240 19.24 16.85 -0.86
C GLN A 240 18.34 17.64 0.09
N GLY A 241 17.03 17.36 0.09
CA GLY A 241 16.02 18.08 0.86
C GLY A 241 15.63 19.42 0.22
N GLN A 242 15.97 19.65 -1.05
CA GLN A 242 15.51 20.82 -1.79
C GLN A 242 14.06 20.63 -2.23
N LYS A 243 13.34 21.72 -2.18
CA LYS A 243 11.93 21.79 -2.54
C LYS A 243 11.76 21.93 -4.05
N HIS A 244 10.84 21.15 -4.61
CA HIS A 244 10.44 21.16 -6.02
C HIS A 244 8.93 21.20 -6.14
N HIS A 245 8.44 21.62 -7.28
CA HIS A 245 7.04 21.50 -7.68
C HIS A 245 6.89 20.39 -8.70
N LEU A 246 5.83 19.57 -8.57
CA LEU A 246 5.56 18.49 -9.51
C LEU A 246 5.57 19.00 -10.96
N PHE A 247 5.04 20.19 -11.18
CA PHE A 247 4.95 20.76 -12.52
C PHE A 247 6.29 21.13 -13.17
N GLU A 248 7.39 21.13 -12.43
CA GLU A 248 8.74 21.24 -12.99
C GLU A 248 9.11 20.02 -13.86
N ALA A 249 8.43 18.89 -13.68
CA ALA A 249 8.64 17.69 -14.50
C ALA A 249 8.03 17.80 -15.91
N PHE A 250 7.11 18.73 -16.14
CA PHE A 250 6.43 18.91 -17.43
C PHE A 250 7.20 19.79 -18.40
N SER A 251 8.52 19.70 -18.38
CA SER A 251 9.37 20.39 -19.33
C SER A 251 9.37 19.67 -20.68
N ASN A 252 9.46 20.44 -21.78
CA ASN A 252 9.72 19.94 -23.13
C ASN A 252 8.63 19.04 -23.76
N GLY A 253 7.37 19.15 -23.36
CA GLY A 253 6.26 18.44 -24.00
C GLY A 253 6.28 16.92 -23.81
N LYS A 254 6.88 16.44 -22.72
CA LYS A 254 6.94 15.01 -22.37
C LYS A 254 5.69 14.56 -21.62
N TYR A 255 5.38 13.27 -21.75
CA TYR A 255 4.53 12.57 -20.80
C TYR A 255 5.23 12.51 -19.45
N VAL A 256 4.46 12.51 -18.36
CA VAL A 256 4.99 12.34 -17.00
C VAL A 256 4.36 11.11 -16.36
N LEU A 257 5.18 10.13 -15.98
CA LEU A 257 4.76 8.97 -15.20
C LEU A 257 5.06 9.26 -13.73
N LEU A 258 4.01 9.35 -12.91
CA LEU A 258 4.16 9.33 -11.47
C LEU A 258 4.23 7.87 -10.99
N ASP A 259 5.26 7.54 -10.22
CA ASP A 259 5.46 6.25 -9.56
C ASP A 259 5.44 6.45 -8.05
N PHE A 260 4.31 6.13 -7.41
CA PHE A 260 4.20 6.19 -5.96
C PHE A 260 4.74 4.91 -5.34
N TRP A 261 5.79 5.01 -4.55
CA TRP A 261 6.52 3.88 -4.00
C TRP A 261 6.92 4.07 -2.54
N GLY A 262 7.33 2.99 -1.87
CA GLY A 262 7.80 3.01 -0.49
C GLY A 262 8.90 2.00 -0.20
N ILE A 263 9.67 2.25 0.85
CA ILE A 263 10.66 1.33 1.38
C ILE A 263 9.94 0.08 1.90
N GLY A 264 10.47 -1.10 1.54
CA GLY A 264 9.87 -2.39 1.90
C GLY A 264 8.74 -2.86 0.97
N CYS A 265 8.34 -2.06 -0.02
CA CYS A 265 7.39 -2.46 -1.05
C CYS A 265 8.07 -3.39 -2.07
N GLY A 266 7.86 -4.70 -1.95
CA GLY A 266 8.41 -5.71 -2.87
C GLY A 266 8.06 -5.47 -4.33
N PRO A 267 6.77 -5.30 -4.69
CA PRO A 267 6.36 -5.02 -6.07
C PRO A 267 6.97 -3.72 -6.64
N CYS A 268 7.19 -2.69 -5.80
CA CYS A 268 7.87 -1.46 -6.24
C CYS A 268 9.33 -1.72 -6.62
N MET A 269 10.03 -2.57 -5.85
CA MET A 269 11.41 -2.96 -6.16
C MET A 269 11.47 -3.86 -7.40
N MET A 270 10.45 -4.71 -7.61
CA MET A 270 10.37 -5.58 -8.78
C MET A 270 10.11 -4.81 -10.07
N SER A 271 9.44 -3.67 -10.02
CA SER A 271 9.12 -2.86 -11.20
C SER A 271 10.31 -2.06 -11.75
N GLU A 272 11.29 -1.75 -10.90
CA GLU A 272 12.38 -0.83 -11.21
C GLU A 272 13.23 -1.23 -12.44
N PRO A 273 13.66 -2.48 -12.63
CA PRO A 273 14.50 -2.85 -13.78
C PRO A 273 13.78 -2.69 -15.13
N GLU A 274 12.48 -3.04 -15.20
CA GLU A 274 11.69 -2.84 -16.42
C GLU A 274 11.43 -1.35 -16.66
N MET A 275 11.12 -0.59 -15.60
CA MET A 275 10.93 0.86 -15.66
C MET A 275 12.19 1.57 -16.17
N ARG A 276 13.36 1.16 -15.71
CA ARG A 276 14.65 1.68 -16.17
C ARG A 276 14.88 1.40 -17.65
N GLU A 277 14.63 0.18 -18.10
CA GLU A 277 14.75 -0.20 -19.51
C GLU A 277 13.87 0.66 -20.42
N VAL A 278 12.63 0.88 -20.01
CA VAL A 278 11.67 1.70 -20.75
C VAL A 278 12.08 3.17 -20.71
N TYR A 279 12.49 3.68 -19.56
CA TYR A 279 12.93 5.07 -19.43
C TYR A 279 14.11 5.40 -20.33
N GLU A 280 15.13 4.53 -20.38
CA GLU A 280 16.28 4.75 -21.25
C GLU A 280 15.91 4.80 -22.74
N LYS A 281 14.91 4.02 -23.15
CA LYS A 281 14.41 4.03 -24.53
C LYS A 281 13.48 5.22 -24.86
N MET A 282 12.84 5.79 -23.85
CA MET A 282 11.78 6.78 -24.03
C MET A 282 12.09 8.15 -23.40
N LYS A 283 13.28 8.37 -22.89
CA LYS A 283 13.64 9.61 -22.17
C LYS A 283 13.40 10.91 -22.96
N ASP A 284 13.31 10.84 -24.27
CA ASP A 284 12.95 11.99 -25.11
C ASP A 284 11.44 12.31 -25.09
N LYS A 285 10.59 11.34 -24.73
CA LYS A 285 9.12 11.44 -24.71
C LYS A 285 8.52 11.31 -23.32
N LEU A 286 9.23 10.69 -22.38
CA LEU A 286 8.76 10.34 -21.06
C LEU A 286 9.68 10.94 -19.98
N GLU A 287 9.11 11.55 -18.97
CA GLU A 287 9.75 11.82 -17.68
C GLU A 287 9.14 10.93 -16.60
N ILE A 288 9.96 10.40 -15.70
CA ILE A 288 9.49 9.63 -14.53
C ILE A 288 9.70 10.49 -13.30
N VAL A 289 8.65 10.58 -12.48
CA VAL A 289 8.70 11.19 -11.15
C VAL A 289 8.33 10.12 -10.15
N ALA A 290 9.34 9.49 -9.56
CA ALA A 290 9.15 8.53 -8.48
C ALA A 290 8.93 9.29 -7.17
N ILE A 291 7.80 9.02 -6.51
CA ILE A 291 7.33 9.75 -5.34
C ILE A 291 7.33 8.81 -4.14
N ASN A 292 8.34 8.95 -3.29
CA ASN A 292 8.47 8.14 -2.08
C ASN A 292 7.55 8.64 -0.96
N GLN A 293 6.95 7.71 -0.21
CA GLN A 293 5.97 8.00 0.85
C GLN A 293 6.48 7.78 2.27
N ASN A 294 7.75 7.42 2.45
CA ASN A 294 8.36 7.26 3.77
C ASN A 294 8.84 8.60 4.34
N LYS A 295 9.22 8.61 5.60
CA LYS A 295 9.86 9.77 6.21
C LYS A 295 11.12 10.17 5.43
N LEU A 296 11.31 11.47 5.23
CA LEU A 296 12.41 12.03 4.45
C LEU A 296 13.78 11.46 4.88
N SER A 297 14.03 11.40 6.20
CA SER A 297 15.29 10.92 6.76
C SER A 297 15.56 9.43 6.56
N GLU A 298 14.53 8.61 6.43
CA GLU A 298 14.63 7.17 6.15
C GLU A 298 14.91 6.95 4.66
N TRP A 299 14.14 7.62 3.81
CA TRP A 299 14.28 7.57 2.35
C TRP A 299 15.65 8.02 1.87
N GLN A 300 16.19 9.13 2.40
CA GLN A 300 17.51 9.64 2.04
C GLN A 300 18.65 8.66 2.33
N LYS A 301 18.52 7.79 3.34
CA LYS A 301 19.53 6.82 3.76
C LYS A 301 19.41 5.47 3.06
N HIS A 302 18.26 5.18 2.47
CA HIS A 302 17.98 3.85 1.94
C HIS A 302 18.67 3.62 0.59
N GLU A 303 19.37 2.51 0.44
CA GLU A 303 20.16 2.20 -0.77
C GLU A 303 19.32 2.09 -2.05
N PHE A 304 18.11 1.54 -1.94
CA PHE A 304 17.22 1.43 -3.09
C PHE A 304 16.81 2.80 -3.64
N SER A 305 16.69 3.82 -2.78
CA SER A 305 16.38 5.19 -3.21
C SER A 305 17.38 5.77 -4.21
N LYS A 306 18.64 5.30 -4.15
CA LYS A 306 19.72 5.73 -5.06
C LYS A 306 19.66 5.05 -6.44
N ARG A 307 18.84 4.01 -6.58
CA ARG A 307 18.71 3.23 -7.83
C ARG A 307 17.58 3.71 -8.72
N ILE A 308 16.64 4.48 -8.18
CA ILE A 308 15.46 4.96 -8.88
C ILE A 308 15.85 5.83 -10.08
N VAL A 309 15.22 5.60 -11.22
CA VAL A 309 15.41 6.37 -12.45
C VAL A 309 14.49 7.60 -12.51
N GLY A 310 14.90 8.60 -13.28
CA GLY A 310 14.14 9.85 -13.41
C GLY A 310 14.32 10.76 -12.19
N LYS A 311 13.30 11.56 -11.90
CA LYS A 311 13.25 12.43 -10.72
C LYS A 311 12.77 11.61 -9.54
N ASN A 312 13.62 11.44 -8.54
CA ASN A 312 13.27 10.72 -7.31
C ASN A 312 13.01 11.72 -6.21
N TRP A 313 11.74 11.94 -5.89
CA TRP A 313 11.28 12.94 -4.93
C TRP A 313 10.51 12.28 -3.78
N ASN A 314 10.36 13.01 -2.69
CA ASN A 314 9.68 12.54 -1.48
C ASN A 314 8.43 13.37 -1.19
N ASN A 315 7.34 12.72 -0.85
CA ASN A 315 6.08 13.32 -0.43
C ASN A 315 6.05 13.49 1.09
N ALA A 316 6.97 14.28 1.66
CA ALA A 316 7.04 14.51 3.10
C ALA A 316 5.74 15.10 3.69
N MET A 317 4.99 15.86 2.88
CA MET A 317 3.72 16.47 3.27
C MET A 317 2.50 15.55 3.08
N LYS A 318 2.66 14.40 2.43
CA LYS A 318 1.62 13.38 2.13
C LYS A 318 0.37 13.89 1.39
N ASP A 319 0.40 15.10 0.86
CA ASP A 319 -0.75 15.75 0.24
C ASP A 319 -1.02 15.26 -1.19
N ILE A 320 0.02 14.94 -1.95
CA ILE A 320 -0.12 14.50 -3.34
C ILE A 320 -0.70 13.08 -3.44
N SER A 321 -0.28 12.15 -2.59
CA SER A 321 -0.79 10.78 -2.63
C SER A 321 -2.30 10.71 -2.36
N SER A 322 -2.81 11.53 -1.46
CA SER A 322 -4.26 11.60 -1.16
C SER A 322 -5.12 12.06 -2.35
N LYS A 323 -4.54 12.78 -3.30
CA LYS A 323 -5.22 13.27 -4.51
C LYS A 323 -5.14 12.28 -5.68
N TYR A 324 -4.03 11.57 -5.81
CA TYR A 324 -3.74 10.72 -6.97
C TYR A 324 -3.96 9.23 -6.71
N CYS A 325 -3.61 8.73 -5.51
CA CYS A 325 -3.64 7.30 -5.19
C CYS A 325 -4.91 6.90 -4.46
N ASP A 326 -5.54 5.83 -4.89
CA ASP A 326 -6.62 5.22 -4.15
C ASP A 326 -6.07 4.38 -2.99
N MET A 327 -6.68 4.54 -1.80
CA MET A 327 -6.41 3.77 -0.59
C MET A 327 -4.94 3.69 -0.13
N GLY A 328 -4.06 4.57 -0.65
CA GLY A 328 -2.64 4.54 -0.31
C GLY A 328 -1.88 3.30 -0.78
N ALA A 329 -2.45 2.52 -1.70
CA ALA A 329 -1.80 1.35 -2.28
C ALA A 329 -0.54 1.73 -3.07
N ILE A 330 0.52 0.95 -2.94
CA ILE A 330 1.77 1.10 -3.69
C ILE A 330 2.24 -0.26 -4.23
N PRO A 331 2.90 -0.29 -5.40
CA PRO A 331 3.12 0.82 -6.31
C PRO A 331 1.81 1.31 -6.93
N TYR A 332 1.73 2.61 -7.15
CA TYR A 332 0.62 3.22 -7.86
C TYR A 332 1.16 4.12 -8.96
N TYR A 333 0.65 3.97 -10.15
CA TYR A 333 1.14 4.67 -11.34
C TYR A 333 0.09 5.61 -11.90
N VAL A 334 0.51 6.81 -12.28
CA VAL A 334 -0.35 7.79 -12.95
C VAL A 334 0.39 8.35 -14.16
N MET A 335 -0.15 8.15 -15.34
CA MET A 335 0.38 8.76 -16.56
C MET A 335 -0.35 10.07 -16.84
N ILE A 336 0.43 11.10 -17.06
CA ILE A 336 -0.05 12.46 -17.35
C ILE A 336 0.49 12.88 -18.71
N SER A 337 -0.39 13.40 -19.57
CA SER A 337 -0.04 13.90 -20.88
C SER A 337 0.69 15.26 -20.80
N PRO A 338 1.35 15.72 -21.90
CA PRO A 338 2.06 17.00 -21.92
C PRO A 338 1.18 18.23 -21.62
N ASP A 339 -0.11 18.14 -21.88
CA ASP A 339 -1.13 19.16 -21.54
C ASP A 339 -1.69 19.00 -20.12
N LYS A 340 -1.00 18.22 -19.27
CA LYS A 340 -1.31 18.00 -17.85
C LYS A 340 -2.65 17.32 -17.58
N ARG A 341 -3.12 16.42 -18.46
CA ARG A 341 -4.29 15.60 -18.20
C ARG A 341 -3.88 14.20 -17.82
N ILE A 342 -4.56 13.63 -16.83
CA ILE A 342 -4.38 12.22 -16.46
C ILE A 342 -4.96 11.37 -17.58
N ILE A 343 -4.11 10.53 -18.20
CA ILE A 343 -4.53 9.68 -19.32
C ILE A 343 -4.74 8.24 -18.91
N TRP A 344 -4.09 7.76 -17.84
CA TRP A 344 -4.41 6.50 -17.18
C TRP A 344 -3.82 6.41 -15.77
N LYS A 345 -4.31 5.44 -15.00
CA LYS A 345 -3.87 5.10 -13.65
C LYS A 345 -3.80 3.58 -13.52
N ALA A 346 -2.83 3.06 -12.77
CA ALA A 346 -2.72 1.63 -12.49
C ALA A 346 -2.21 1.39 -11.06
N VAL A 347 -2.65 0.29 -10.46
CA VAL A 347 -2.26 -0.16 -9.12
C VAL A 347 -1.52 -1.49 -9.23
N GLY A 348 -0.47 -1.66 -8.42
CA GLY A 348 0.35 -2.87 -8.43
C GLY A 348 1.27 -2.96 -9.66
N TYR A 349 2.11 -3.99 -9.69
CA TYR A 349 3.03 -4.26 -10.79
C TYR A 349 2.95 -5.72 -11.22
N GLN A 350 2.99 -5.91 -12.52
CA GLN A 350 3.23 -7.21 -13.14
C GLN A 350 4.27 -7.05 -14.26
N PRO A 351 5.18 -8.03 -14.45
CA PRO A 351 6.16 -8.01 -15.53
C PRO A 351 5.50 -7.82 -16.90
N GLY A 352 5.98 -6.85 -17.67
CA GLY A 352 5.40 -6.45 -18.94
C GLY A 352 4.58 -5.15 -18.90
N TYR A 353 4.28 -4.60 -17.72
CA TYR A 353 3.47 -3.38 -17.58
C TYR A 353 4.11 -2.17 -18.29
N PHE A 354 5.39 -1.92 -18.06
CA PHE A 354 6.04 -0.74 -18.66
C PHE A 354 6.36 -0.91 -20.13
N LEU A 355 6.66 -2.13 -20.56
CA LEU A 355 6.81 -2.43 -21.99
C LEU A 355 5.48 -2.21 -22.74
N GLY A 356 4.36 -2.70 -22.17
CA GLY A 356 3.03 -2.46 -22.72
C GLY A 356 2.64 -0.99 -22.72
N MET A 357 2.92 -0.27 -21.61
CA MET A 357 2.73 1.16 -21.53
C MET A 357 3.51 1.90 -22.63
N ALA A 358 4.80 1.59 -22.79
CA ALA A 358 5.65 2.23 -23.78
C ALA A 358 5.16 1.98 -25.21
N ASP A 359 4.69 0.76 -25.48
CA ASP A 359 4.11 0.40 -26.77
C ASP A 359 2.80 1.15 -27.01
N ALA A 360 1.92 1.26 -26.02
CA ALA A 360 0.69 2.04 -26.10
C ALA A 360 0.94 3.53 -26.36
N LEU A 361 1.94 4.13 -25.69
CA LEU A 361 2.30 5.54 -25.91
C LEU A 361 2.90 5.83 -27.30
N ASN A 362 3.47 4.82 -27.97
CA ASN A 362 4.04 4.94 -29.29
C ASN A 362 3.06 4.52 -30.41
N GLY A 363 1.92 3.96 -30.06
CA GLY A 363 0.90 3.40 -30.95
C GLY A 363 -0.38 4.23 -31.07
N LEU A 364 -1.49 3.53 -31.20
CA LEU A 364 -2.84 4.10 -31.23
C LEU A 364 -3.20 4.74 -29.88
N LYS A 365 -3.96 5.82 -29.92
CA LYS A 365 -4.56 6.36 -28.69
C LYS A 365 -5.51 5.33 -28.10
N GLN A 366 -5.24 4.89 -26.89
CA GLN A 366 -6.00 3.87 -26.16
C GLN A 366 -5.78 4.03 -24.65
N ASP A 367 -6.74 3.58 -23.84
CA ASP A 367 -6.60 3.41 -22.41
C ASP A 367 -6.63 1.92 -22.07
N ASN A 368 -5.44 1.36 -21.81
CA ASN A 368 -5.25 -0.03 -21.41
C ASN A 368 -4.89 -0.17 -19.92
N SER A 369 -5.19 0.84 -19.09
CA SER A 369 -4.85 0.85 -17.66
C SER A 369 -5.47 -0.30 -16.86
N ALA A 370 -6.57 -0.87 -17.32
CA ALA A 370 -7.16 -2.07 -16.72
C ALA A 370 -6.26 -3.33 -16.87
N ASN A 371 -5.45 -3.39 -17.93
CA ASN A 371 -4.42 -4.41 -18.11
C ASN A 371 -3.31 -3.88 -19.04
N LEU A 372 -2.26 -3.30 -18.46
CA LEU A 372 -1.14 -2.70 -19.20
C LEU A 372 -0.34 -3.68 -20.06
N GLN A 373 -0.45 -4.96 -19.81
CA GLN A 373 0.23 -5.99 -20.58
C GLN A 373 -0.36 -6.19 -21.98
N PHE A 374 -1.63 -5.80 -22.20
CA PHE A 374 -2.30 -5.88 -23.50
C PHE A 374 -2.30 -4.54 -24.22
N VAL A 375 -1.83 -4.53 -25.45
CA VAL A 375 -1.76 -3.34 -26.31
C VAL A 375 -2.39 -3.61 -27.64
N ILE A 376 -3.30 -2.75 -28.09
CA ILE A 376 -3.80 -2.74 -29.46
C ILE A 376 -2.82 -1.96 -30.32
N ARG A 377 -2.24 -2.63 -31.33
CA ARG A 377 -1.20 -2.11 -32.20
C ARG A 377 -1.71 -1.57 -33.53
N ASN A 378 -2.78 -2.16 -34.02
CA ASN A 378 -3.39 -1.76 -35.30
C ASN A 378 -4.88 -2.11 -35.31
N VAL A 379 -5.64 -1.31 -36.03
CA VAL A 379 -7.06 -1.51 -36.34
C VAL A 379 -7.25 -1.41 -37.84
N ASP A 380 -7.71 -2.49 -38.48
CA ASP A 380 -8.12 -2.52 -39.89
C ASP A 380 -9.64 -2.77 -39.95
N ALA A 381 -10.40 -1.69 -40.14
CA ALA A 381 -11.85 -1.72 -40.16
C ALA A 381 -12.36 -1.44 -41.59
N ASN A 382 -13.16 -2.32 -42.12
CA ASN A 382 -13.77 -2.17 -43.43
C ASN A 382 -15.22 -2.73 -43.45
N VAL A 383 -15.91 -2.64 -44.58
CA VAL A 383 -17.32 -3.03 -44.73
C VAL A 383 -17.60 -4.51 -44.50
N SER A 384 -16.59 -5.38 -44.50
CA SER A 384 -16.76 -6.83 -44.34
C SER A 384 -16.31 -7.35 -42.98
N ARG A 385 -15.40 -6.66 -42.29
CA ARG A 385 -14.83 -7.10 -41.01
C ARG A 385 -14.06 -5.99 -40.34
N THR A 386 -13.81 -6.15 -39.01
CA THR A 386 -12.87 -5.36 -38.24
C THR A 386 -11.78 -6.29 -37.70
N VAL A 387 -10.53 -6.07 -38.10
CA VAL A 387 -9.36 -6.84 -37.61
C VAL A 387 -8.54 -6.00 -36.70
N ILE A 388 -8.24 -6.50 -35.50
CA ILE A 388 -7.45 -5.82 -34.49
C ILE A 388 -6.19 -6.62 -34.19
N SER A 389 -5.03 -5.99 -34.31
CA SER A 389 -3.74 -6.58 -33.94
C SER A 389 -3.38 -6.23 -32.50
N PHE A 390 -3.09 -7.24 -31.72
CA PHE A 390 -2.71 -7.13 -30.32
C PHE A 390 -1.25 -7.51 -30.10
N ARG A 391 -0.66 -6.96 -29.07
CA ARG A 391 0.54 -7.48 -28.41
C ARG A 391 0.26 -7.68 -26.93
N TYR A 392 0.67 -8.82 -26.40
CA TYR A 392 0.64 -9.14 -24.98
C TYR A 392 2.05 -9.33 -24.45
N TYR A 393 2.36 -8.70 -23.31
CA TYR A 393 3.64 -8.82 -22.61
C TYR A 393 3.45 -9.56 -21.30
N ALA A 394 4.34 -10.51 -20.98
CA ALA A 394 4.34 -11.22 -19.70
C ALA A 394 5.70 -11.80 -19.35
N LYS A 395 5.90 -12.14 -18.10
CA LYS A 395 7.03 -12.97 -17.69
C LYS A 395 6.98 -14.31 -18.42
N LYS A 396 8.14 -14.79 -18.88
CA LYS A 396 8.28 -16.08 -19.54
C LYS A 396 7.62 -17.21 -18.74
N GLY A 397 6.80 -18.00 -19.42
CA GLY A 397 6.04 -19.10 -18.81
C GLY A 397 4.71 -18.70 -18.18
N TYR A 398 4.36 -17.39 -18.15
CA TYR A 398 3.03 -16.96 -17.76
C TYR A 398 2.07 -17.04 -18.94
N TRP A 399 0.83 -17.44 -18.64
CA TRP A 399 -0.22 -17.62 -19.61
C TRP A 399 -1.22 -16.45 -19.63
N PHE A 400 -1.92 -16.33 -20.75
CA PHE A 400 -3.09 -15.47 -20.88
C PHE A 400 -4.21 -16.20 -21.62
N ARG A 401 -5.42 -15.72 -21.48
CA ARG A 401 -6.57 -16.20 -22.22
C ARG A 401 -7.30 -15.04 -22.88
N ILE A 402 -7.94 -15.33 -24.00
CA ILE A 402 -8.93 -14.43 -24.61
C ILE A 402 -10.21 -15.24 -24.75
N ALA A 403 -11.30 -14.70 -24.20
CA ALA A 403 -12.59 -15.36 -24.23
C ALA A 403 -13.21 -15.29 -25.64
N LYS A 404 -13.84 -16.39 -26.08
CA LYS A 404 -14.54 -16.40 -27.38
C LYS A 404 -15.75 -15.46 -27.43
N ASN A 405 -16.29 -15.03 -26.32
CA ASN A 405 -17.36 -14.05 -26.23
C ASN A 405 -16.86 -12.60 -26.08
N SER A 406 -15.56 -12.34 -26.38
CA SER A 406 -15.01 -10.98 -26.48
C SER A 406 -15.77 -10.20 -27.57
N TYR A 407 -15.87 -8.88 -27.38
CA TYR A 407 -16.57 -8.01 -28.31
C TYR A 407 -15.99 -6.59 -28.33
N LEU A 408 -16.32 -5.86 -29.40
CA LEU A 408 -16.10 -4.42 -29.45
C LEU A 408 -17.40 -3.69 -29.11
N GLU A 409 -17.28 -2.55 -28.44
CA GLU A 409 -18.42 -1.68 -28.19
C GLU A 409 -18.15 -0.30 -28.77
N ALA A 410 -19.07 0.16 -29.62
CA ALA A 410 -19.03 1.49 -30.21
C ALA A 410 -20.46 2.01 -30.42
N ASN A 411 -20.71 3.28 -30.10
CA ASN A 411 -22.02 3.93 -30.27
C ASN A 411 -23.18 3.15 -29.63
N GLY A 412 -22.93 2.47 -28.49
CA GLY A 412 -23.92 1.67 -27.76
C GLY A 412 -24.25 0.32 -28.40
N LYS A 413 -23.50 -0.12 -29.42
CA LYS A 413 -23.67 -1.42 -30.11
C LYS A 413 -22.45 -2.29 -29.87
N ARG A 414 -22.69 -3.61 -29.73
CA ARG A 414 -21.67 -4.65 -29.61
C ARG A 414 -21.44 -5.35 -30.96
N TYR A 415 -20.15 -5.57 -31.25
CA TYR A 415 -19.66 -6.28 -32.44
C TYR A 415 -18.88 -7.52 -31.99
N LYS A 416 -19.38 -8.70 -32.36
CA LYS A 416 -18.90 -9.98 -31.84
C LYS A 416 -17.58 -10.40 -32.47
N LEU A 417 -16.76 -11.11 -31.67
CA LEU A 417 -15.59 -11.80 -32.14
C LEU A 417 -16.01 -12.94 -33.09
N THR A 418 -15.38 -13.03 -34.25
CA THR A 418 -15.68 -14.03 -35.28
C THR A 418 -14.51 -14.97 -35.56
N ALA A 419 -13.26 -14.53 -35.38
CA ALA A 419 -12.07 -15.35 -35.58
C ALA A 419 -10.88 -14.82 -34.75
N ALA A 420 -9.92 -15.69 -34.51
CA ALA A 420 -8.63 -15.35 -33.93
C ALA A 420 -7.51 -16.02 -34.73
N ASP A 421 -6.36 -15.34 -34.86
CA ASP A 421 -5.16 -15.88 -35.47
C ASP A 421 -3.96 -15.59 -34.57
N GLY A 422 -3.01 -16.52 -34.48
CA GLY A 422 -1.86 -16.47 -33.57
C GLY A 422 -2.13 -16.94 -32.13
N ILE A 423 -3.40 -17.15 -31.75
CA ILE A 423 -3.82 -17.71 -30.46
C ILE A 423 -5.00 -18.65 -30.57
N LYS A 424 -5.28 -19.39 -29.50
CA LYS A 424 -6.52 -20.16 -29.33
C LYS A 424 -7.40 -19.48 -28.27
N LEU A 425 -8.71 -19.44 -28.54
CA LEU A 425 -9.69 -18.85 -27.62
C LEU A 425 -10.05 -19.83 -26.47
N ASP A 426 -10.37 -19.30 -25.31
CA ASP A 426 -10.78 -20.03 -24.07
C ASP A 426 -9.72 -21.01 -23.52
N VAL A 427 -8.47 -20.94 -23.98
CA VAL A 427 -7.35 -21.78 -23.50
C VAL A 427 -6.13 -20.94 -23.17
N ASP A 428 -5.18 -21.54 -22.45
CA ASP A 428 -3.92 -20.89 -22.10
C ASP A 428 -3.06 -20.68 -23.35
N ASN A 429 -2.63 -19.46 -23.55
CA ASN A 429 -1.64 -19.04 -24.53
C ASN A 429 -0.43 -18.46 -23.79
N TYR A 430 0.75 -18.48 -24.41
CA TYR A 430 2.00 -18.05 -23.77
C TYR A 430 2.70 -17.01 -24.63
N ALA A 431 3.34 -16.04 -23.96
CA ALA A 431 4.23 -15.10 -24.62
C ALA A 431 5.59 -15.77 -24.86
N GLU A 432 6.02 -15.87 -26.14
CA GLU A 432 7.17 -16.70 -26.55
C GLU A 432 8.36 -15.89 -27.02
N VAL A 433 8.16 -14.67 -27.53
CA VAL A 433 9.23 -13.84 -28.08
C VAL A 433 9.84 -12.97 -27.01
N ASN A 434 11.16 -13.09 -26.79
CA ASN A 434 11.85 -12.29 -25.78
C ASN A 434 11.76 -10.77 -26.11
N ALA A 435 11.28 -9.99 -25.15
CA ALA A 435 11.20 -8.54 -25.23
C ALA A 435 12.29 -7.87 -24.39
N PHE A 436 12.56 -8.44 -23.20
CA PHE A 436 13.49 -7.90 -22.22
C PHE A 436 13.96 -9.00 -21.27
N THR A 437 15.24 -8.98 -20.91
CA THR A 437 15.81 -9.86 -19.88
C THR A 437 16.42 -8.99 -18.79
N ALA A 438 15.82 -9.02 -17.60
CA ALA A 438 16.35 -8.32 -16.44
C ALA A 438 17.65 -8.98 -15.96
N LYS A 439 18.57 -8.17 -15.41
CA LYS A 439 19.77 -8.68 -14.72
C LYS A 439 19.41 -9.36 -13.40
N GLU A 440 18.32 -8.92 -12.80
CA GLU A 440 17.76 -9.45 -11.56
C GLU A 440 16.98 -10.73 -11.84
N GLU A 441 17.47 -11.88 -11.35
CA GLU A 441 16.89 -13.21 -11.59
C GLU A 441 15.43 -13.35 -11.18
N TYR A 442 14.98 -12.59 -10.14
CA TYR A 442 13.60 -12.64 -9.68
C TYR A 442 12.59 -12.06 -10.68
N ILE A 443 13.02 -11.22 -11.63
CA ILE A 443 12.20 -10.76 -12.76
C ILE A 443 12.36 -11.73 -13.93
N GLY A 444 13.59 -12.04 -14.31
CA GLY A 444 13.91 -12.94 -15.41
C GLY A 444 13.59 -12.35 -16.79
N GLU A 445 13.04 -13.20 -17.68
CA GLU A 445 12.71 -12.83 -19.03
C GLU A 445 11.24 -12.35 -19.12
N ILE A 446 11.02 -11.20 -19.77
CA ILE A 446 9.70 -10.73 -20.19
C ILE A 446 9.59 -10.96 -21.69
N ASN A 447 8.56 -11.68 -22.08
CA ASN A 447 8.28 -12.05 -23.46
C ASN A 447 7.04 -11.32 -23.97
N TYR A 448 6.85 -11.32 -25.29
CA TYR A 448 5.59 -10.90 -25.91
C TYR A 448 5.04 -11.94 -26.88
N SER A 449 3.77 -11.80 -27.20
CA SER A 449 3.09 -12.56 -28.26
C SER A 449 2.23 -11.59 -29.07
N ASP A 450 2.34 -11.67 -30.40
CA ASP A 450 1.49 -10.93 -31.34
C ASP A 450 0.37 -11.84 -31.83
N PHE A 451 -0.85 -11.31 -31.89
CA PHE A 451 -2.01 -12.04 -32.43
C PHE A 451 -3.05 -11.07 -32.98
N THR A 452 -4.00 -11.61 -33.75
CA THR A 452 -5.11 -10.82 -34.29
C THR A 452 -6.45 -11.40 -33.90
N LEU A 453 -7.40 -10.50 -33.66
CA LEU A 453 -8.81 -10.82 -33.46
C LEU A 453 -9.65 -10.19 -34.58
N THR A 454 -10.55 -10.95 -35.16
CA THR A 454 -11.48 -10.49 -36.19
C THR A 454 -12.87 -10.40 -35.62
N PHE A 455 -13.51 -9.25 -35.80
CA PHE A 455 -14.86 -8.95 -35.34
C PHE A 455 -15.81 -8.68 -36.50
N GLU A 456 -17.11 -8.69 -36.22
CA GLU A 456 -18.13 -8.18 -37.13
C GLU A 456 -17.74 -6.76 -37.60
N PRO A 457 -18.10 -6.38 -38.83
CA PRO A 457 -17.83 -5.02 -39.33
C PRO A 457 -18.65 -3.98 -38.54
N PHE A 458 -18.08 -2.82 -38.34
CA PHE A 458 -18.84 -1.68 -37.82
C PHE A 458 -19.91 -1.25 -38.82
N ASP A 459 -21.12 -0.94 -38.34
CA ASP A 459 -22.18 -0.39 -39.23
C ASP A 459 -21.72 0.93 -39.88
N THR A 460 -21.00 1.72 -39.11
CA THR A 460 -20.26 2.94 -39.51
C THR A 460 -18.97 2.93 -38.73
N ILE A 461 -17.86 3.15 -39.40
CA ILE A 461 -16.54 3.19 -38.76
C ILE A 461 -16.55 4.30 -37.70
N PRO A 462 -16.41 3.97 -36.40
CA PRO A 462 -16.42 4.96 -35.32
C PRO A 462 -15.08 5.69 -35.24
N THR A 463 -15.04 6.82 -34.57
CA THR A 463 -13.75 7.51 -34.25
C THR A 463 -12.96 6.78 -33.18
N ALA A 464 -13.67 6.08 -32.27
CA ALA A 464 -13.08 5.23 -31.23
C ALA A 464 -14.07 4.14 -30.80
N PHE A 465 -13.55 3.08 -30.19
CA PHE A 465 -14.32 1.96 -29.62
C PHE A 465 -13.67 1.47 -28.33
N ASP A 466 -14.39 0.65 -27.58
CA ASP A 466 -13.85 -0.12 -26.46
C ASP A 466 -13.73 -1.60 -26.89
N PHE A 467 -12.63 -2.26 -26.49
CA PHE A 467 -12.49 -3.72 -26.54
C PHE A 467 -12.82 -4.29 -25.17
N ILE A 468 -13.72 -5.26 -25.10
CA ILE A 468 -14.14 -5.96 -23.88
C ILE A 468 -13.81 -7.44 -24.03
N GLU A 469 -13.00 -7.97 -23.11
CA GLU A 469 -12.51 -9.36 -23.17
C GLU A 469 -13.62 -10.39 -22.88
N GLY A 470 -14.80 -9.95 -22.48
CA GLY A 470 -15.99 -10.79 -22.31
C GLY A 470 -16.77 -10.45 -21.04
N ASP A 471 -17.89 -11.13 -20.84
CA ASP A 471 -18.78 -10.93 -19.67
C ASP A 471 -18.44 -11.95 -18.55
N VAL A 472 -17.15 -12.13 -18.22
CA VAL A 472 -16.66 -13.08 -17.21
C VAL A 472 -15.96 -12.35 -16.06
N GLN A 473 -15.91 -12.96 -14.89
CA GLN A 473 -15.18 -12.40 -13.77
C GLN A 473 -13.68 -12.32 -14.10
N GLY A 474 -13.07 -11.14 -13.95
CA GLY A 474 -11.66 -10.89 -14.28
C GLY A 474 -11.42 -10.44 -15.72
N ALA A 475 -12.46 -10.34 -16.55
CA ALA A 475 -12.36 -9.76 -17.88
C ALA A 475 -11.84 -8.31 -17.81
N PHE A 476 -10.97 -7.94 -18.74
CA PHE A 476 -10.41 -6.60 -18.84
C PHE A 476 -11.01 -5.81 -20.01
N VAL A 477 -10.82 -4.51 -19.96
CA VAL A 477 -11.30 -3.57 -20.99
C VAL A 477 -10.15 -2.69 -21.44
N ILE A 478 -9.98 -2.52 -22.76
CA ILE A 478 -9.15 -1.47 -23.35
C ILE A 478 -10.11 -0.42 -23.91
N ARG A 479 -10.02 0.80 -23.40
CA ARG A 479 -10.99 1.86 -23.70
C ARG A 479 -10.46 2.85 -24.71
N ASN A 480 -11.40 3.51 -25.39
CA ASN A 480 -11.11 4.68 -26.21
C ASN A 480 -10.06 4.43 -27.29
N VAL A 481 -10.08 3.25 -27.88
CA VAL A 481 -9.15 2.87 -28.96
C VAL A 481 -9.50 3.66 -30.22
N SER A 482 -8.58 4.51 -30.66
CA SER A 482 -8.77 5.31 -31.88
C SER A 482 -8.79 4.43 -33.12
N VAL A 483 -9.71 4.70 -34.04
CA VAL A 483 -9.69 4.16 -35.40
C VAL A 483 -9.09 5.22 -36.30
N ASN A 484 -7.95 4.88 -36.95
CA ASN A 484 -7.26 5.81 -37.87
C ASN A 484 -7.95 5.87 -39.23
#